data_8370ac5d0eeb09debd80f9d3823dbeac
#
_entry.id   8370ac5d0eeb09debd80f9d3823dbeac
#
_cell.length_a   1.000
_cell.length_b   1.000
_cell.length_c   1.000
_cell.angle_alpha   90.00
_cell.angle_beta   90.00
_cell.angle_gamma   90.00
#
_symmetry.space_group_name_H-M   'P 1'
#
loop_
_entity.id
_entity.type
_entity.pdbx_description
1 polymer ?
#
loop_
_entity_poly.entity_id
_entity_poly.type
_entity_poly.pdbx_seq_one_letter_code
_entity_poly.pdbx_strand_id
1 'polypeptide(L)'
;MRPLNLGETLDASIKIVRARWRVLAMVMVVVALPIQLLDMLIIQSTTDVYEVGSSFASTSATSATRYSDEGAYLAGQVVIQLLGVLGYLIGTVACYRAIADSYLGRDTTAEESLRFAARHAGRTLLLTILLVVLLIPAFVALVLPGIWLTVAWSAAIPALLVEGLGGPAALKRSFDLVKHRWWA
;
A
#
# COMPACT_ATOMS: atom_id res chain seq x y z
N MET A 1 -24.11 -17.33 13.01
CA MET A 1 -23.67 -15.92 12.88
C MET A 1 -24.47 -15.32 11.73
N ARG A 2 -25.22 -14.23 11.98
CA ARG A 2 -25.99 -13.58 10.93
C ARG A 2 -25.04 -12.77 10.02
N PRO A 3 -25.23 -12.77 8.70
CA PRO A 3 -24.43 -11.93 7.81
C PRO A 3 -24.66 -10.45 8.16
N LEU A 4 -23.56 -9.69 8.31
CA LEU A 4 -23.62 -8.25 8.56
C LEU A 4 -24.13 -7.55 7.30
N ASN A 5 -25.07 -6.64 7.46
CA ASN A 5 -25.53 -5.75 6.38
C ASN A 5 -24.41 -4.75 6.01
N LEU A 6 -24.39 -4.29 4.76
CA LEU A 6 -23.41 -3.31 4.28
C LEU A 6 -23.38 -2.06 5.17
N GLY A 7 -24.54 -1.59 5.66
CA GLY A 7 -24.62 -0.46 6.58
C GLY A 7 -23.96 -0.74 7.94
N GLU A 8 -24.14 -1.92 8.51
CA GLU A 8 -23.50 -2.34 9.76
C GLU A 8 -21.98 -2.44 9.61
N THR A 9 -21.51 -2.92 8.45
CA THR A 9 -20.06 -3.02 8.14
C THR A 9 -19.45 -1.63 7.99
N LEU A 10 -20.11 -0.71 7.30
CA LEU A 10 -19.66 0.67 7.15
C LEU A 10 -19.62 1.42 8.49
N ASP A 11 -20.69 1.29 9.30
CA ASP A 11 -20.75 1.94 10.61
C ASP A 11 -19.64 1.43 11.55
N ALA A 12 -19.44 0.11 11.59
CA ALA A 12 -18.34 -0.49 12.36
C ALA A 12 -16.97 0.02 11.88
N SER A 13 -16.74 0.11 10.57
CA SER A 13 -15.49 0.60 9.99
C SER A 13 -15.21 2.05 10.36
N ILE A 14 -16.23 2.93 10.23
CA ILE A 14 -16.12 4.35 10.57
C ILE A 14 -15.85 4.51 12.07
N LYS A 15 -16.54 3.73 12.91
CA LYS A 15 -16.37 3.78 14.36
C LYS A 15 -14.96 3.39 14.78
N ILE A 16 -14.36 2.36 14.16
CA ILE A 16 -12.98 1.93 14.44
C ILE A 16 -11.97 2.99 13.99
N VAL A 17 -12.12 3.50 12.76
CA VAL A 17 -11.24 4.55 12.25
C VAL A 17 -11.31 5.78 13.15
N ARG A 18 -12.51 6.20 13.57
CA ARG A 18 -12.69 7.35 14.47
C ARG A 18 -12.13 7.11 15.86
N ALA A 19 -12.21 5.88 16.37
CA ALA A 19 -11.66 5.54 17.69
C ALA A 19 -10.13 5.50 17.70
N ARG A 20 -9.50 5.05 16.60
CA ARG A 20 -8.05 4.80 16.53
C ARG A 20 -7.31 5.67 15.49
N TRP A 21 -7.95 6.77 15.03
CA TRP A 21 -7.40 7.62 13.97
C TRP A 21 -5.97 8.12 14.26
N ARG A 22 -5.68 8.43 15.55
CA ARG A 22 -4.34 8.90 15.95
C ARG A 22 -3.26 7.86 15.73
N VAL A 23 -3.53 6.59 16.07
CA VAL A 23 -2.58 5.48 15.87
C VAL A 23 -2.38 5.23 14.38
N LEU A 24 -3.47 5.18 13.60
CA LEU A 24 -3.42 4.99 12.15
C LEU A 24 -2.69 6.14 11.46
N ALA A 25 -3.01 7.39 11.82
CA ALA A 25 -2.35 8.58 11.29
C ALA A 25 -0.86 8.59 11.64
N MET A 26 -0.48 8.28 12.88
CA MET A 26 0.92 8.23 13.31
C MET A 26 1.71 7.16 12.55
N VAL A 27 1.15 5.96 12.36
CA VAL A 27 1.76 4.91 11.55
C VAL A 27 2.02 5.40 10.12
N MET A 28 1.02 6.02 9.51
CA MET A 28 1.15 6.54 8.14
C MET A 28 2.16 7.67 8.04
N VAL A 29 2.16 8.62 8.97
CA VAL A 29 3.11 9.75 9.00
C VAL A 29 4.54 9.23 9.17
N VAL A 30 4.79 8.34 10.12
CA VAL A 30 6.13 7.79 10.39
C VAL A 30 6.70 7.04 9.19
N VAL A 31 5.84 6.39 8.40
CA VAL A 31 6.28 5.65 7.21
C VAL A 31 6.38 6.56 5.98
N ALA A 32 5.39 7.41 5.73
CA ALA A 32 5.31 8.20 4.51
C ALA A 32 6.23 9.42 4.55
N LEU A 33 6.36 10.10 5.70
CA LEU A 33 7.08 11.36 5.80
C LEU A 33 8.57 11.25 5.41
N PRO A 34 9.35 10.28 5.91
CA PRO A 34 10.76 10.16 5.52
C PRO A 34 10.92 9.83 4.03
N ILE A 35 10.02 9.05 3.43
CA ILE A 35 10.05 8.72 2.00
C ILE A 35 9.78 9.97 1.17
N GLN A 36 8.78 10.76 1.53
CA GLN A 36 8.44 12.00 0.83
C GLN A 36 9.53 13.08 0.96
N LEU A 37 10.17 13.18 2.13
CA LEU A 37 11.29 14.08 2.31
C LEU A 37 12.48 13.66 1.42
N LEU A 38 12.77 12.37 1.33
CA LEU A 38 13.84 11.87 0.47
C LEU A 38 13.53 12.13 -1.01
N ASP A 39 12.28 11.91 -1.44
CA ASP A 39 11.81 12.20 -2.80
C ASP A 39 12.01 13.68 -3.15
N MET A 40 11.59 14.57 -2.26
CA MET A 40 11.76 16.02 -2.42
C MET A 40 13.24 16.40 -2.55
N LEU A 41 14.13 15.81 -1.73
CA LEU A 41 15.57 16.06 -1.80
C LEU A 41 16.17 15.59 -3.12
N ILE A 42 15.80 14.42 -3.63
CA ILE A 42 16.29 13.91 -4.91
C ILE A 42 15.80 14.79 -6.06
N ILE A 43 14.53 15.17 -6.07
CA ILE A 43 13.99 16.07 -7.08
C ILE A 43 14.76 17.39 -7.07
N GLN A 44 14.94 18.00 -5.91
CA GLN A 44 15.65 19.29 -5.80
C GLN A 44 17.13 19.19 -6.20
N SER A 45 17.77 18.06 -5.96
CA SER A 45 19.21 17.89 -6.29
C SER A 45 19.48 17.51 -7.74
N THR A 46 18.47 17.00 -8.46
CA THR A 46 18.64 16.45 -9.84
C THR A 46 17.86 17.20 -10.89
N THR A 47 16.99 18.15 -10.50
CA THR A 47 16.16 18.92 -11.45
C THR A 47 16.45 20.41 -11.36
N ASP A 48 16.76 21.01 -12.52
CA ASP A 48 16.79 22.45 -12.68
C ASP A 48 15.49 22.92 -13.34
N VAL A 49 14.77 23.81 -12.69
CA VAL A 49 13.54 24.42 -13.22
C VAL A 49 13.93 25.69 -13.95
N TYR A 50 13.82 25.70 -15.27
CA TYR A 50 14.01 26.89 -16.09
C TYR A 50 12.65 27.48 -16.45
N GLU A 51 12.48 28.77 -16.11
CA GLU A 51 11.40 29.55 -16.68
C GLU A 51 11.73 29.84 -18.15
N VAL A 52 11.07 29.14 -19.04
CA VAL A 52 11.11 29.52 -20.47
C VAL A 52 10.31 30.80 -20.62
N GLY A 53 10.99 31.91 -20.58
CA GLY A 53 10.39 33.23 -20.83
C GLY A 53 9.64 33.22 -22.18
N SER A 54 8.34 33.39 -22.11
CA SER A 54 7.51 33.53 -23.28
C SER A 54 7.85 34.86 -23.98
N SER A 55 8.34 34.77 -25.21
CA SER A 55 8.31 35.91 -26.10
C SER A 55 6.87 36.42 -26.27
N PHE A 56 6.64 37.62 -25.87
CA PHE A 56 5.59 38.62 -26.20
C PHE A 56 4.14 38.22 -26.53
N ALA A 57 3.72 36.97 -26.58
CA ALA A 57 2.38 36.62 -27.07
C ALA A 57 1.59 35.56 -26.29
N SER A 58 2.11 34.97 -25.21
CA SER A 58 1.37 33.97 -24.43
C SER A 58 1.35 34.31 -22.94
N THR A 59 0.13 34.39 -22.43
CA THR A 59 -0.21 34.73 -21.04
C THR A 59 0.13 33.60 -20.02
N SER A 60 0.81 32.54 -20.40
CA SER A 60 1.18 31.42 -19.57
C SER A 60 2.68 31.17 -19.67
N ALA A 61 3.39 31.40 -18.55
CA ALA A 61 4.76 30.93 -18.39
C ALA A 61 4.75 29.40 -18.39
N THR A 62 5.41 28.79 -19.38
CA THR A 62 5.61 27.34 -19.40
C THR A 62 6.92 27.03 -18.71
N SER A 63 6.88 26.44 -17.53
CA SER A 63 8.06 25.92 -16.87
C SER A 63 8.49 24.61 -17.52
N ALA A 64 9.71 24.55 -18.03
CA ALA A 64 10.32 23.32 -18.52
C ALA A 64 11.27 22.78 -17.45
N THR A 65 11.09 21.54 -17.09
CA THR A 65 11.98 20.83 -16.16
C THR A 65 13.06 20.12 -16.96
N ARG A 66 14.32 20.44 -16.71
CA ARG A 66 15.46 19.75 -17.29
C ARG A 66 16.19 19.01 -16.16
N TYR A 67 16.52 17.76 -16.37
CA TYR A 67 17.34 16.99 -15.44
C TYR A 67 18.80 17.36 -15.65
N SER A 68 19.48 17.73 -14.56
CA SER A 68 20.93 18.04 -14.59
C SER A 68 21.76 16.77 -14.82
N ASP A 69 21.29 15.65 -14.28
CA ASP A 69 21.83 14.31 -14.51
C ASP A 69 20.64 13.31 -14.59
N GLU A 70 20.30 12.92 -15.81
CA GLU A 70 19.18 11.98 -16.05
C GLU A 70 19.45 10.61 -15.43
N GLY A 71 20.72 10.16 -15.44
CA GLY A 71 21.10 8.89 -14.81
C GLY A 71 20.94 8.90 -13.30
N ALA A 72 21.38 9.97 -12.65
CA ALA A 72 21.23 10.12 -11.21
C ALA A 72 19.74 10.26 -10.80
N TYR A 73 18.96 10.98 -11.58
CA TYR A 73 17.51 11.09 -11.37
C TYR A 73 16.82 9.73 -11.47
N LEU A 74 17.05 8.97 -12.52
CA LEU A 74 16.45 7.65 -12.70
C LEU A 74 16.88 6.68 -11.60
N ALA A 75 18.15 6.67 -11.21
CA ALA A 75 18.65 5.86 -10.10
C ALA A 75 17.95 6.26 -8.77
N GLY A 76 17.84 7.54 -8.50
CA GLY A 76 17.11 8.07 -7.33
C GLY A 76 15.65 7.64 -7.33
N GLN A 77 14.97 7.74 -8.45
CA GLN A 77 13.57 7.32 -8.58
C GLN A 77 13.37 5.83 -8.33
N VAL A 78 14.27 4.98 -8.83
CA VAL A 78 14.22 3.54 -8.54
C VAL A 78 14.35 3.28 -7.04
N VAL A 79 15.30 3.94 -6.37
CA VAL A 79 15.48 3.80 -4.91
C VAL A 79 14.23 4.23 -4.15
N ILE A 80 13.65 5.39 -4.48
CA ILE A 80 12.43 5.89 -3.85
C ILE A 80 11.26 4.95 -4.09
N GLN A 81 11.12 4.44 -5.31
CA GLN A 81 10.04 3.51 -5.63
C GLN A 81 10.15 2.22 -4.81
N LEU A 82 11.36 1.68 -4.65
CA LEU A 82 11.60 0.51 -3.79
C LEU A 82 11.29 0.81 -2.32
N LEU A 83 11.76 1.94 -1.80
CA LEU A 83 11.46 2.38 -0.43
C LEU A 83 9.96 2.64 -0.25
N GLY A 84 9.30 3.22 -1.24
CA GLY A 84 7.85 3.45 -1.26
C GLY A 84 7.05 2.16 -1.16
N VAL A 85 7.43 1.14 -1.93
CA VAL A 85 6.79 -0.20 -1.86
C VAL A 85 7.00 -0.81 -0.48
N LEU A 86 8.23 -0.78 0.05
CA LEU A 86 8.51 -1.30 1.39
C LEU A 86 7.72 -0.55 2.47
N GLY A 87 7.71 0.78 2.41
CA GLY A 87 6.94 1.61 3.32
C GLY A 87 5.44 1.33 3.24
N TYR A 88 4.90 1.22 2.03
CA TYR A 88 3.50 0.86 1.82
C TYR A 88 3.15 -0.49 2.46
N LEU A 89 4.00 -1.51 2.28
CA LEU A 89 3.79 -2.84 2.88
C LEU A 89 3.83 -2.77 4.41
N ILE A 90 4.84 -2.09 4.97
CA ILE A 90 4.97 -1.93 6.42
C ILE A 90 3.77 -1.19 6.99
N GLY A 91 3.36 -0.07 6.36
CA GLY A 91 2.19 0.71 6.75
C GLY A 91 0.90 -0.11 6.72
N THR A 92 0.69 -0.87 5.65
CA THR A 92 -0.49 -1.74 5.49
C THR A 92 -0.55 -2.80 6.58
N VAL A 93 0.56 -3.52 6.84
CA VAL A 93 0.62 -4.55 7.89
C VAL A 93 0.39 -3.96 9.28
N ALA A 94 0.99 -2.79 9.57
CA ALA A 94 0.81 -2.09 10.85
C ALA A 94 -0.64 -1.65 11.05
N CYS A 95 -1.30 -1.14 10.00
CA CYS A 95 -2.72 -0.78 10.05
C CYS A 95 -3.62 -2.01 10.28
N TYR A 96 -3.37 -3.12 9.58
CA TYR A 96 -4.11 -4.36 9.83
C TYR A 96 -3.96 -4.84 11.28
N ARG A 97 -2.77 -4.75 11.85
CA ARG A 97 -2.52 -5.09 13.24
C ARG A 97 -3.32 -4.19 14.18
N ALA A 98 -3.23 -2.87 14.00
CA ALA A 98 -3.94 -1.89 14.83
C ALA A 98 -5.47 -2.09 14.78
N ILE A 99 -6.01 -2.40 13.60
CA ILE A 99 -7.43 -2.69 13.41
C ILE A 99 -7.81 -4.00 14.11
N ALA A 100 -7.04 -5.08 13.91
CA ALA A 100 -7.31 -6.38 14.53
C ALA A 100 -7.31 -6.31 16.06
N ASP A 101 -6.33 -5.62 16.64
CA ASP A 101 -6.25 -5.42 18.09
C ASP A 101 -7.42 -4.57 18.61
N SER A 102 -7.90 -3.60 17.81
CA SER A 102 -9.10 -2.82 18.14
C SER A 102 -10.36 -3.68 18.22
N TYR A 103 -10.51 -4.65 17.30
CA TYR A 103 -11.62 -5.62 17.37
C TYR A 103 -11.55 -6.53 18.58
N LEU A 104 -10.34 -6.85 19.05
CA LEU A 104 -10.10 -7.67 20.24
C LEU A 104 -10.16 -6.87 21.55
N GLY A 105 -10.45 -5.56 21.47
CA GLY A 105 -10.48 -4.67 22.65
C GLY A 105 -9.11 -4.44 23.29
N ARG A 106 -8.02 -4.65 22.54
CA ARG A 106 -6.64 -4.45 23.00
C ARG A 106 -6.18 -3.04 22.62
N ASP A 107 -5.50 -2.39 23.56
CA ASP A 107 -4.83 -1.12 23.30
C ASP A 107 -3.44 -1.38 22.72
N THR A 108 -3.27 -1.06 21.46
CA THR A 108 -1.98 -1.21 20.76
C THR A 108 -1.41 0.14 20.43
N THR A 109 -0.11 0.32 20.65
CA THR A 109 0.61 1.53 20.29
C THR A 109 1.07 1.49 18.83
N ALA A 110 1.32 2.67 18.24
CA ALA A 110 1.86 2.76 16.88
C ALA A 110 3.23 2.06 16.76
N GLU A 111 4.07 2.16 17.79
CA GLU A 111 5.39 1.52 17.84
C GLU A 111 5.28 -0.01 17.79
N GLU A 112 4.40 -0.60 18.58
CA GLU A 112 4.16 -2.07 18.59
C GLU A 112 3.66 -2.55 17.23
N SER A 113 2.75 -1.80 16.61
CA SER A 113 2.22 -2.11 15.28
C SER A 113 3.30 -2.06 14.21
N LEU A 114 4.18 -1.04 14.24
CA LEU A 114 5.29 -0.90 13.31
C LEU A 114 6.36 -1.99 13.53
N ARG A 115 6.69 -2.30 14.78
CA ARG A 115 7.65 -3.37 15.11
C ARG A 115 7.13 -4.73 14.65
N PHE A 116 5.85 -4.99 14.80
CA PHE A 116 5.21 -6.20 14.27
C PHE A 116 5.28 -6.24 12.74
N ALA A 117 4.96 -5.13 12.08
CA ALA A 117 5.03 -5.01 10.63
C ALA A 117 6.45 -5.24 10.10
N ALA A 118 7.46 -4.64 10.71
CA ALA A 118 8.86 -4.83 10.32
C ALA A 118 9.31 -6.30 10.42
N ARG A 119 8.87 -7.03 11.45
CA ARG A 119 9.18 -8.46 11.60
C ARG A 119 8.53 -9.33 10.52
N HIS A 120 7.37 -8.93 10.02
CA HIS A 120 6.62 -9.68 9.01
C HIS A 120 6.83 -9.15 7.58
N ALA A 121 7.60 -8.04 7.43
CA ALA A 121 7.82 -7.38 6.15
C ALA A 121 8.34 -8.33 5.06
N GLY A 122 9.28 -9.21 5.38
CA GLY A 122 9.83 -10.15 4.40
C GLY A 122 8.80 -11.17 3.88
N ARG A 123 7.95 -11.68 4.75
CA ARG A 123 6.87 -12.60 4.34
C ARG A 123 5.80 -11.90 3.52
N THR A 124 5.43 -10.69 3.91
CA THR A 124 4.46 -9.86 3.19
C THR A 124 5.01 -9.43 1.83
N LEU A 125 6.29 -9.06 1.76
CA LEU A 125 6.97 -8.72 0.51
C LEU A 125 6.97 -9.92 -0.46
N LEU A 126 7.32 -11.11 0.02
CA LEU A 126 7.31 -12.32 -0.79
C LEU A 126 5.91 -12.64 -1.31
N LEU A 127 4.88 -12.51 -0.46
CA LEU A 127 3.49 -12.67 -0.88
C LEU A 127 3.09 -11.63 -1.94
N THR A 128 3.48 -10.37 -1.77
CA THR A 128 3.16 -9.30 -2.72
C THR A 128 3.83 -9.54 -4.06
N ILE A 129 5.12 -9.93 -4.07
CA ILE A 129 5.81 -10.30 -5.31
C ILE A 129 5.10 -11.46 -5.99
N LEU A 130 4.74 -12.49 -5.24
CA LEU A 130 4.03 -13.65 -5.77
C LEU A 130 2.68 -13.25 -6.38
N LEU A 131 1.91 -12.37 -5.69
CA LEU A 131 0.66 -11.79 -6.20
C LEU A 131 0.86 -11.05 -7.51
N VAL A 132 1.85 -10.16 -7.57
CA VAL A 132 2.14 -9.37 -8.78
C VAL A 132 2.53 -10.29 -9.94
N VAL A 133 3.42 -11.26 -9.71
CA VAL A 133 3.87 -12.22 -10.74
C VAL A 133 2.70 -13.06 -11.27
N LEU A 134 1.73 -13.41 -10.44
CA LEU A 134 0.56 -14.17 -10.89
C LEU A 134 -0.51 -13.29 -11.53
N LEU A 135 -0.67 -12.04 -11.07
CA LEU A 135 -1.67 -11.11 -11.61
C LEU A 135 -1.30 -10.57 -12.98
N ILE A 136 -0.02 -10.27 -13.24
CA ILE A 136 0.43 -9.75 -14.54
C ILE A 136 -0.02 -10.66 -15.71
N PRO A 137 0.30 -11.96 -15.75
CA PRO A 137 -0.13 -12.82 -16.83
C PRO A 137 -1.66 -13.00 -16.87
N ALA A 138 -2.34 -12.94 -15.72
CA ALA A 138 -3.80 -13.02 -15.68
C ALA A 138 -4.47 -11.82 -16.34
N PHE A 139 -3.95 -10.61 -16.15
CA PHE A 139 -4.43 -9.40 -16.81
C PHE A 139 -4.04 -9.34 -18.30
N VAL A 140 -2.84 -9.85 -18.66
CA VAL A 140 -2.39 -9.93 -20.06
C VAL A 140 -3.20 -10.95 -20.84
N ALA A 141 -3.52 -12.10 -20.24
CA ALA A 141 -4.30 -13.14 -20.91
C ALA A 141 -5.74 -12.70 -21.16
N LEU A 142 -6.39 -12.15 -20.14
CA LEU A 142 -7.76 -11.59 -20.24
C LEU A 142 -8.04 -10.71 -19.02
N VAL A 143 -8.66 -9.56 -19.21
CA VAL A 143 -9.02 -8.64 -18.13
C VAL A 143 -9.98 -9.27 -17.12
N LEU A 144 -10.94 -10.05 -17.57
CA LEU A 144 -11.94 -10.71 -16.70
C LEU A 144 -11.34 -11.68 -15.67
N PRO A 145 -10.45 -12.63 -16.02
CA PRO A 145 -9.77 -13.45 -15.00
C PRO A 145 -8.83 -12.65 -14.10
N GLY A 146 -8.23 -11.55 -14.59
CA GLY A 146 -7.44 -10.66 -13.78
C GLY A 146 -8.25 -10.01 -12.65
N ILE A 147 -9.43 -9.47 -12.97
CA ILE A 147 -10.36 -8.91 -11.97
C ILE A 147 -10.83 -9.99 -10.99
N TRP A 148 -11.19 -11.16 -11.48
CA TRP A 148 -11.63 -12.28 -10.66
C TRP A 148 -10.55 -12.73 -9.66
N LEU A 149 -9.30 -12.87 -10.11
CA LEU A 149 -8.16 -13.22 -9.26
C LEU A 149 -7.86 -12.13 -8.21
N THR A 150 -7.97 -10.86 -8.59
CA THR A 150 -7.76 -9.74 -7.66
C THR A 150 -8.74 -9.82 -6.48
N VAL A 151 -10.02 -10.09 -6.75
CA VAL A 151 -11.02 -10.27 -5.70
C VAL A 151 -10.77 -11.57 -4.92
N ALA A 152 -10.45 -12.68 -5.61
CA ALA A 152 -10.18 -13.95 -4.96
C ALA A 152 -9.00 -13.89 -3.97
N TRP A 153 -8.00 -13.03 -4.24
CA TRP A 153 -6.81 -12.88 -3.41
C TRP A 153 -6.80 -11.62 -2.52
N SER A 154 -7.89 -10.87 -2.50
CA SER A 154 -8.01 -9.66 -1.66
C SER A 154 -7.81 -9.93 -0.17
N ALA A 155 -8.16 -11.13 0.30
CA ALA A 155 -7.98 -11.55 1.69
C ALA A 155 -6.64 -12.24 1.97
N ALA A 156 -5.69 -12.31 1.01
CA ALA A 156 -4.44 -13.04 1.18
C ALA A 156 -3.52 -12.38 2.24
N ILE A 157 -3.42 -11.05 2.26
CA ILE A 157 -2.61 -10.33 3.25
C ILE A 157 -3.17 -10.52 4.67
N PRO A 158 -4.48 -10.27 4.93
CA PRO A 158 -5.05 -10.57 6.24
C PRO A 158 -4.90 -12.04 6.67
N ALA A 159 -5.10 -13.01 5.75
CA ALA A 159 -4.93 -14.42 6.04
C ALA A 159 -3.49 -14.77 6.45
N LEU A 160 -2.49 -14.23 5.75
CA LEU A 160 -1.09 -14.39 6.10
C LEU A 160 -0.79 -13.87 7.51
N LEU A 161 -1.32 -12.69 7.87
CA LEU A 161 -1.02 -12.01 9.13
C LEU A 161 -1.74 -12.63 10.33
N VAL A 162 -3.02 -12.99 10.15
CA VAL A 162 -3.86 -13.52 11.24
C VAL A 162 -3.59 -15.00 11.49
N GLU A 163 -3.48 -15.78 10.41
CA GLU A 163 -3.28 -17.23 10.50
C GLU A 163 -1.78 -17.63 10.49
N GLY A 164 -0.86 -16.67 10.30
CA GLY A 164 0.59 -16.90 10.27
C GLY A 164 1.07 -17.77 9.12
N LEU A 165 0.30 -17.85 8.03
CA LEU A 165 0.53 -18.73 6.88
C LEU A 165 1.71 -18.25 6.03
N GLY A 166 2.31 -19.17 5.27
CA GLY A 166 3.26 -18.81 4.22
C GLY A 166 2.56 -18.27 2.97
N GLY A 167 3.30 -17.58 2.08
CA GLY A 167 2.73 -16.91 0.90
C GLY A 167 1.77 -17.79 0.05
N PRO A 168 2.19 -18.97 -0.45
CA PRO A 168 1.30 -19.83 -1.24
C PRO A 168 0.10 -20.36 -0.46
N ALA A 169 0.27 -20.66 0.84
CA ALA A 169 -0.82 -21.12 1.69
C ALA A 169 -1.86 -20.00 1.94
N ALA A 170 -1.40 -18.77 2.12
CA ALA A 170 -2.26 -17.60 2.26
C ALA A 170 -3.09 -17.33 1.00
N LEU A 171 -2.51 -17.49 -0.20
CA LEU A 171 -3.24 -17.38 -1.47
C LEU A 171 -4.33 -18.44 -1.59
N LYS A 172 -4.00 -19.70 -1.30
CA LYS A 172 -4.97 -20.80 -1.30
C LYS A 172 -6.09 -20.54 -0.30
N ARG A 173 -5.75 -20.10 0.90
CA ARG A 173 -6.72 -19.77 1.94
C ARG A 173 -7.65 -18.65 1.55
N SER A 174 -7.11 -17.57 0.96
CA SER A 174 -7.91 -16.46 0.42
C SER A 174 -8.87 -16.92 -0.66
N PHE A 175 -8.39 -17.75 -1.60
CA PHE A 175 -9.22 -18.33 -2.65
C PHE A 175 -10.37 -19.17 -2.08
N ASP A 176 -10.12 -20.04 -1.11
CA ASP A 176 -11.12 -20.88 -0.47
C ASP A 176 -12.19 -20.06 0.29
N LEU A 177 -11.79 -18.92 0.89
CA LEU A 177 -12.72 -18.02 1.58
C LEU A 177 -13.68 -17.32 0.62
N VAL A 178 -13.21 -16.95 -0.58
CA VAL A 178 -13.98 -16.18 -1.56
C VAL A 178 -14.81 -17.09 -2.48
N LYS A 179 -14.32 -18.28 -2.83
CA LYS A 179 -14.94 -19.20 -3.80
C LYS A 179 -16.41 -19.49 -3.57
N HIS A 180 -16.85 -19.62 -2.31
CA HIS A 180 -18.23 -19.96 -1.95
C HIS A 180 -19.13 -18.74 -1.70
N ARG A 181 -18.59 -17.51 -1.75
CA ARG A 181 -19.32 -16.26 -1.44
C ARG A 181 -19.23 -15.22 -2.55
N TRP A 182 -18.84 -15.64 -3.74
CA TRP A 182 -18.66 -14.73 -4.88
C TRP A 182 -19.95 -14.00 -5.30
N TRP A 183 -21.10 -14.63 -5.09
CA TRP A 183 -22.42 -14.11 -5.50
C TRP A 183 -23.33 -13.73 -4.32
N ALA A 184 -22.81 -13.64 -3.12
CA ALA A 184 -23.61 -13.31 -1.93
C ALA A 184 -23.60 -11.80 -1.59
#